data_9e4159055e7ddf77eb39c098eb756ce9
#
_entry.id   9e4159055e7ddf77eb39c098eb756ce9
#
_cell.length_a   1.000
_cell.length_b   1.000
_cell.length_c   1.000
_cell.angle_alpha   90.00
_cell.angle_beta   90.00
_cell.angle_gamma   90.00
#
_symmetry.space_group_name_H-M   'P 1'
#
loop_
_entity.id
_entity.type
_entity.pdbx_description
1 polymer ?
#
loop_
_entity_poly.entity_id
_entity_poly.type
_entity_poly.pdbx_seq_one_letter_code
_entity_poly.pdbx_strand_id
1 'polypeptide(L)'
;MRFIINIVCFLFLLPLIATAQTYKYIGVENGLSNRRIFDIQKDSVGYMWFLTNEGIDRYNGKDIKHYKLIEENKESSFPIHLGWLYFEEKGKLWVIGKAGRIFQYNQEHDVFNRVYKLPKTPVNISYGYMDCNHRIWLCSRYSIALYDTQTGEVHQMSNELKSSITSIEQVDNNHFFMGTDKGLRYVKLENETLQIVPLEPLDKIQAQISSLYFHQESQRLFIGTFEKGVFAYDIRQQRIIHSNTDLSDVNIARIKPLNQTELLIATEGMGIHKINMNSCISEPYIVSSYKSHNEMNSNNINDIYIDEEKRIWIANYPEGITIIDNRYKSYNWIKHSIGNRQSLVNDQVHSVIEDSDGDLWFGTSNGISLYQS
;
A
#
# COMPACT_ATOMS: atom_id res chain seq x y z
N MET A 1 -13.39 54.68 43.49
CA MET A 1 -14.24 54.10 42.44
C MET A 1 -13.41 53.05 41.71
N ARG A 2 -13.52 51.75 42.11
CA ARG A 2 -12.74 50.64 41.55
C ARG A 2 -13.58 49.99 40.46
N PHE A 3 -13.09 50.04 39.21
CA PHE A 3 -13.66 49.26 38.10
C PHE A 3 -13.15 47.85 38.18
N ILE A 4 -14.05 46.89 38.39
CA ILE A 4 -13.80 45.46 38.26
C ILE A 4 -14.08 45.11 36.80
N ILE A 5 -13.01 44.74 36.06
CA ILE A 5 -13.11 44.20 34.71
C ILE A 5 -13.35 42.69 34.85
N ASN A 6 -14.56 42.26 34.56
CA ASN A 6 -14.86 40.82 34.41
C ASN A 6 -14.40 40.36 33.04
N ILE A 7 -13.28 39.62 33.01
CA ILE A 7 -12.87 38.87 31.83
C ILE A 7 -13.66 37.57 31.82
N VAL A 8 -14.68 37.47 30.96
CA VAL A 8 -15.37 36.21 30.65
C VAL A 8 -14.49 35.47 29.66
N CYS A 9 -13.74 34.49 30.15
CA CYS A 9 -13.10 33.48 29.31
C CYS A 9 -14.17 32.60 28.67
N PHE A 10 -14.52 32.85 27.42
CA PHE A 10 -15.24 31.90 26.57
C PHE A 10 -14.27 30.79 26.19
N LEU A 11 -14.25 29.71 26.97
CA LEU A 11 -13.66 28.44 26.56
C LEU A 11 -14.54 27.89 25.43
N PHE A 12 -14.11 28.06 24.19
CA PHE A 12 -14.60 27.28 23.06
C PHE A 12 -14.19 25.82 23.30
N LEU A 13 -15.08 25.02 23.87
CA LEU A 13 -15.06 23.58 23.78
C LEU A 13 -15.35 23.22 22.31
N LEU A 14 -14.32 23.20 21.49
CA LEU A 14 -14.39 22.48 20.22
C LEU A 14 -14.62 20.99 20.57
N PRO A 15 -15.70 20.37 20.08
CA PRO A 15 -15.85 18.95 20.25
C PRO A 15 -14.63 18.31 19.54
N LEU A 16 -13.76 17.67 20.30
CA LEU A 16 -12.80 16.70 19.77
C LEU A 16 -13.65 15.60 19.14
N ILE A 17 -13.89 15.69 17.85
CA ILE A 17 -14.44 14.59 17.07
C ILE A 17 -13.32 13.54 17.03
N ALA A 18 -13.28 12.69 18.05
CA ALA A 18 -12.48 11.49 18.04
C ALA A 18 -13.10 10.58 16.97
N THR A 19 -12.56 10.61 15.75
CA THR A 19 -12.88 9.61 14.74
C THR A 19 -12.27 8.31 15.20
N ALA A 20 -13.07 7.42 15.78
CA ALA A 20 -12.62 6.09 16.11
C ALA A 20 -12.39 5.33 14.80
N GLN A 21 -11.14 5.09 14.48
CA GLN A 21 -10.74 4.21 13.39
C GLN A 21 -11.01 2.76 13.80
N THR A 22 -11.63 1.98 12.93
CA THR A 22 -11.77 0.54 13.15
C THR A 22 -10.62 -0.19 12.47
N TYR A 23 -9.95 -1.07 13.24
CA TYR A 23 -8.88 -1.92 12.79
C TYR A 23 -9.39 -3.34 12.65
N LYS A 24 -9.15 -3.95 11.48
CA LYS A 24 -9.38 -5.38 11.25
C LYS A 24 -8.06 -6.01 10.84
N TYR A 25 -7.77 -7.19 11.37
CA TYR A 25 -6.55 -7.92 11.10
C TYR A 25 -6.86 -9.19 10.32
N ILE A 26 -5.98 -9.52 9.38
CA ILE A 26 -6.02 -10.76 8.62
C ILE A 26 -4.63 -11.39 8.71
N GLY A 27 -4.52 -12.49 9.43
CA GLY A 27 -3.30 -13.27 9.62
C GLY A 27 -3.44 -14.69 9.09
N VAL A 28 -2.47 -15.54 9.41
CA VAL A 28 -2.50 -16.96 9.04
C VAL A 28 -3.65 -17.70 9.72
N GLU A 29 -4.07 -17.26 10.89
CA GLU A 29 -5.25 -17.76 11.61
C GLU A 29 -6.57 -17.49 10.88
N ASN A 30 -6.59 -16.51 9.96
CA ASN A 30 -7.72 -16.18 9.10
C ASN A 30 -7.60 -16.81 7.70
N GLY A 31 -6.56 -17.62 7.46
CA GLY A 31 -6.35 -18.35 6.21
C GLY A 31 -5.30 -17.77 5.27
N LEU A 32 -4.55 -16.71 5.64
CA LEU A 32 -3.40 -16.28 4.85
C LEU A 32 -2.36 -17.40 4.76
N SER A 33 -1.81 -17.61 3.56
CA SER A 33 -0.78 -18.61 3.32
C SER A 33 0.55 -18.26 3.97
N ASN A 34 0.85 -16.97 4.10
CA ASN A 34 2.07 -16.47 4.74
C ASN A 34 1.85 -15.09 5.35
N ARG A 35 2.55 -14.76 6.43
CA ARG A 35 2.50 -13.45 7.09
C ARG A 35 3.22 -12.35 6.31
N ARG A 36 4.14 -12.71 5.42
CA ARG A 36 4.89 -11.74 4.61
C ARG A 36 4.17 -11.48 3.30
N ILE A 37 3.57 -10.30 3.21
CA ILE A 37 2.86 -9.81 2.03
C ILE A 37 3.77 -8.81 1.32
N PHE A 38 3.90 -8.90 0.00
CA PHE A 38 4.75 -8.05 -0.82
C PHE A 38 3.98 -7.04 -1.67
N ASP A 39 2.73 -7.39 -2.02
CA ASP A 39 1.90 -6.59 -2.91
C ASP A 39 0.42 -6.84 -2.59
N ILE A 40 -0.37 -5.78 -2.62
CA ILE A 40 -1.82 -5.79 -2.37
C ILE A 40 -2.49 -5.16 -3.58
N GLN A 41 -3.42 -5.87 -4.20
CA GLN A 41 -4.22 -5.38 -5.33
C GLN A 41 -5.69 -5.73 -5.14
N LYS A 42 -6.59 -4.96 -5.77
CA LYS A 42 -8.02 -5.22 -5.80
C LYS A 42 -8.47 -5.41 -7.23
N ASP A 43 -9.29 -6.43 -7.50
CA ASP A 43 -9.87 -6.63 -8.81
C ASP A 43 -11.18 -5.84 -9.01
N SER A 44 -11.68 -5.83 -10.25
CA SER A 44 -12.90 -5.12 -10.62
C SER A 44 -14.19 -5.73 -10.02
N VAL A 45 -14.11 -6.96 -9.52
CA VAL A 45 -15.22 -7.66 -8.84
C VAL A 45 -15.25 -7.31 -7.35
N GLY A 46 -14.11 -6.85 -6.79
CA GLY A 46 -13.96 -6.45 -5.39
C GLY A 46 -13.17 -7.44 -4.53
N TYR A 47 -12.61 -8.50 -5.11
CA TYR A 47 -11.67 -9.35 -4.39
C TYR A 47 -10.35 -8.63 -4.13
N MET A 48 -9.79 -8.86 -2.94
CA MET A 48 -8.42 -8.44 -2.63
C MET A 48 -7.46 -9.57 -2.92
N TRP A 49 -6.35 -9.24 -3.57
CA TRP A 49 -5.30 -10.17 -3.94
C TRP A 49 -4.00 -9.80 -3.23
N PHE A 50 -3.39 -10.79 -2.60
CA PHE A 50 -2.20 -10.62 -1.80
C PHE A 50 -1.08 -11.49 -2.36
N LEU A 51 0.03 -10.87 -2.72
CA LEU A 51 1.24 -11.58 -3.08
C LEU A 51 2.01 -11.94 -1.83
N THR A 52 2.17 -13.23 -1.58
CA THR A 52 2.86 -13.76 -0.41
C THR A 52 4.15 -14.50 -0.77
N ASN A 53 4.92 -14.88 0.23
CA ASN A 53 6.11 -15.72 0.01
C ASN A 53 5.77 -17.16 -0.43
N GLU A 54 4.53 -17.62 -0.17
CA GLU A 54 4.06 -18.97 -0.51
C GLU A 54 3.21 -19.03 -1.79
N GLY A 55 2.85 -17.89 -2.35
CA GLY A 55 1.99 -17.81 -3.53
C GLY A 55 1.09 -16.57 -3.51
N ILE A 56 -0.13 -16.75 -3.98
CA ILE A 56 -1.10 -15.69 -4.12
C ILE A 56 -2.35 -16.05 -3.32
N ASP A 57 -2.81 -15.15 -2.49
CA ASP A 57 -4.05 -15.27 -1.73
C ASP A 57 -5.12 -14.36 -2.31
N ARG A 58 -6.35 -14.86 -2.50
CA ARG A 58 -7.52 -14.07 -2.89
C ARG A 58 -8.53 -14.04 -1.75
N TYR A 59 -8.84 -12.86 -1.28
CA TYR A 59 -9.79 -12.61 -0.20
C TYR A 59 -11.10 -12.05 -0.73
N ASN A 60 -12.24 -12.66 -0.34
CA ASN A 60 -13.59 -12.28 -0.79
C ASN A 60 -14.37 -11.44 0.24
N GLY A 61 -13.71 -10.96 1.30
CA GLY A 61 -14.34 -10.27 2.43
C GLY A 61 -14.56 -11.18 3.65
N LYS A 62 -14.55 -12.51 3.46
CA LYS A 62 -14.73 -13.52 4.51
C LYS A 62 -13.66 -14.61 4.45
N ASP A 63 -13.54 -15.28 3.31
CA ASP A 63 -12.69 -16.46 3.12
C ASP A 63 -11.48 -16.11 2.23
N ILE A 64 -10.38 -16.85 2.42
CA ILE A 64 -9.17 -16.69 1.62
C ILE A 64 -8.96 -17.98 0.80
N LYS A 65 -8.79 -17.81 -0.51
CA LYS A 65 -8.37 -18.87 -1.41
C LYS A 65 -6.91 -18.71 -1.77
N HIS A 66 -6.13 -19.77 -1.60
CA HIS A 66 -4.71 -19.79 -1.90
C HIS A 66 -4.41 -20.41 -3.28
N TYR A 67 -3.52 -19.75 -4.05
CA TYR A 67 -3.00 -20.21 -5.33
C TYR A 67 -1.49 -20.41 -5.23
N LYS A 68 -1.07 -21.65 -5.28
CA LYS A 68 0.34 -22.02 -5.27
C LYS A 68 0.82 -22.22 -6.69
N LEU A 69 1.73 -21.38 -7.17
CA LEU A 69 2.36 -21.54 -8.48
C LEU A 69 3.57 -22.45 -8.33
N ILE A 70 3.55 -23.56 -9.06
CA ILE A 70 4.58 -24.59 -8.97
C ILE A 70 5.26 -24.73 -10.34
N GLU A 71 6.56 -24.85 -10.34
CA GLU A 71 7.29 -25.26 -11.55
C GLU A 71 7.29 -26.78 -11.63
N GLU A 72 6.63 -27.34 -12.64
CA GLU A 72 6.71 -28.77 -12.94
C GLU A 72 8.06 -29.11 -13.57
N ASN A 73 8.94 -29.67 -12.78
CA ASN A 73 10.09 -30.43 -13.28
C ASN A 73 9.84 -31.92 -13.02
N LYS A 74 10.40 -32.79 -13.89
CA LYS A 74 10.21 -34.22 -13.82
C LYS A 74 10.65 -34.88 -12.50
N GLU A 75 11.38 -34.19 -11.64
CA GLU A 75 11.97 -34.75 -10.42
C GLU A 75 11.65 -33.94 -9.12
N SER A 76 11.16 -32.70 -9.21
CA SER A 76 10.78 -31.93 -8.03
C SER A 76 9.92 -30.69 -8.39
N SER A 77 8.91 -30.40 -7.57
CA SER A 77 8.10 -29.20 -7.67
C SER A 77 8.60 -28.18 -6.65
N PHE A 78 9.11 -27.04 -7.11
CA PHE A 78 9.52 -25.95 -6.24
C PHE A 78 8.54 -24.77 -6.33
N PRO A 79 8.26 -24.06 -5.22
CA PRO A 79 7.51 -22.81 -5.25
C PRO A 79 8.21 -21.80 -6.16
N ILE A 80 7.44 -21.11 -6.98
CA ILE A 80 7.97 -20.04 -7.82
C ILE A 80 8.06 -18.79 -6.95
N HIS A 81 9.25 -18.19 -6.85
CA HIS A 81 9.41 -16.89 -6.21
C HIS A 81 8.73 -15.82 -7.06
N LEU A 82 7.61 -15.31 -6.56
CA LEU A 82 6.83 -14.27 -7.17
C LEU A 82 7.39 -12.89 -6.78
N GLY A 83 7.12 -11.89 -7.59
CA GLY A 83 7.64 -10.55 -7.40
C GLY A 83 6.60 -9.45 -7.41
N TRP A 84 5.67 -9.48 -8.36
CA TRP A 84 4.75 -8.37 -8.60
C TRP A 84 3.41 -8.86 -9.13
N LEU A 85 2.32 -8.14 -8.73
CA LEU A 85 0.96 -8.30 -9.22
C LEU A 85 0.55 -7.04 -10.00
N TYR A 86 -0.13 -7.23 -11.14
CA TYR A 86 -0.66 -6.11 -11.91
C TYR A 86 -2.04 -6.45 -12.46
N PHE A 87 -2.96 -5.50 -12.36
CA PHE A 87 -4.21 -5.53 -13.10
C PHE A 87 -4.10 -4.68 -14.35
N GLU A 88 -4.45 -5.29 -15.47
CA GLU A 88 -4.66 -4.61 -16.73
C GLU A 88 -6.13 -4.18 -16.87
N GLU A 89 -6.42 -3.27 -17.77
CA GLU A 89 -7.79 -2.94 -18.15
C GLU A 89 -8.62 -4.20 -18.42
N LYS A 90 -9.92 -4.16 -18.09
CA LYS A 90 -10.85 -5.30 -18.15
C LYS A 90 -10.59 -6.41 -17.13
N GLY A 91 -9.82 -6.13 -16.08
CA GLY A 91 -9.66 -7.03 -14.94
C GLY A 91 -8.73 -8.24 -15.16
N LYS A 92 -7.89 -8.21 -16.18
CA LYS A 92 -6.86 -9.24 -16.35
C LYS A 92 -5.79 -9.09 -15.27
N LEU A 93 -5.58 -10.14 -14.48
CA LEU A 93 -4.53 -10.19 -13.48
C LEU A 93 -3.28 -10.87 -14.02
N TRP A 94 -2.16 -10.18 -13.88
CA TRP A 94 -0.83 -10.64 -14.27
C TRP A 94 0.06 -10.81 -13.04
N VAL A 95 0.89 -11.83 -13.07
CA VAL A 95 1.87 -12.15 -12.03
C VAL A 95 3.23 -12.29 -12.64
N ILE A 96 4.20 -11.57 -12.09
CA ILE A 96 5.58 -11.61 -12.55
C ILE A 96 6.42 -12.34 -11.50
N GLY A 97 7.07 -13.43 -11.93
CA GLY A 97 8.01 -14.19 -11.11
C GLY A 97 9.44 -13.67 -11.25
N LYS A 98 10.20 -13.68 -10.16
CA LYS A 98 11.60 -13.21 -10.11
C LYS A 98 12.56 -13.95 -11.04
N ALA A 99 12.19 -15.11 -11.53
CA ALA A 99 12.96 -15.86 -12.53
C ALA A 99 12.48 -15.60 -13.97
N GLY A 100 11.84 -14.47 -14.25
CA GLY A 100 11.42 -14.06 -15.59
C GLY A 100 10.26 -14.89 -16.15
N ARG A 101 9.34 -15.27 -15.30
CA ARG A 101 8.09 -15.93 -15.69
C ARG A 101 6.95 -14.97 -15.60
N ILE A 102 6.00 -15.05 -16.53
CA ILE A 102 4.75 -14.30 -16.51
C ILE A 102 3.60 -15.28 -16.48
N PHE A 103 2.68 -15.04 -15.56
CA PHE A 103 1.44 -15.79 -15.41
C PHE A 103 0.26 -14.85 -15.60
N GLN A 104 -0.79 -15.39 -16.20
CA GLN A 104 -2.09 -14.73 -16.33
C GLN A 104 -3.13 -15.53 -15.58
N TYR A 105 -3.97 -14.86 -14.80
CA TYR A 105 -5.12 -15.48 -14.17
C TYR A 105 -6.21 -15.76 -15.18
N ASN A 106 -6.65 -17.00 -15.22
CA ASN A 106 -7.81 -17.45 -15.98
C ASN A 106 -9.02 -17.50 -15.05
N GLN A 107 -9.94 -16.56 -15.21
CA GLN A 107 -11.11 -16.45 -14.34
C GLN A 107 -12.12 -17.59 -14.55
N GLU A 108 -12.23 -18.12 -15.76
CA GLU A 108 -13.18 -19.21 -16.08
C GLU A 108 -12.81 -20.50 -15.37
N HIS A 109 -11.51 -20.83 -15.34
CA HIS A 109 -11.01 -22.05 -14.71
C HIS A 109 -10.48 -21.81 -13.29
N ASP A 110 -10.45 -20.55 -12.85
CA ASP A 110 -9.95 -20.13 -11.52
C ASP A 110 -8.51 -20.63 -11.23
N VAL A 111 -7.61 -20.46 -12.21
CA VAL A 111 -6.20 -20.89 -12.17
C VAL A 111 -5.27 -19.85 -12.80
N PHE A 112 -3.99 -19.92 -12.47
CA PHE A 112 -2.95 -19.15 -13.14
C PHE A 112 -2.26 -19.97 -14.22
N ASN A 113 -2.25 -19.47 -15.46
CA ASN A 113 -1.55 -20.07 -16.58
C ASN A 113 -0.24 -19.33 -16.83
N ARG A 114 0.86 -20.08 -16.98
CA ARG A 114 2.12 -19.49 -17.42
C ARG A 114 2.04 -19.16 -18.91
N VAL A 115 2.15 -17.87 -19.24
CA VAL A 115 2.09 -17.38 -20.64
C VAL A 115 3.47 -17.10 -21.23
N TYR A 116 4.46 -16.82 -20.37
CA TYR A 116 5.82 -16.56 -20.83
C TYR A 116 6.89 -17.01 -19.82
N LYS A 117 8.09 -17.32 -20.34
CA LYS A 117 9.30 -17.60 -19.57
C LYS A 117 10.50 -17.12 -20.38
N LEU A 118 11.39 -16.34 -19.76
CA LEU A 118 12.67 -15.96 -20.38
C LEU A 118 13.47 -17.19 -20.78
N PRO A 119 14.06 -17.21 -22.00
CA PRO A 119 14.69 -18.41 -22.56
C PRO A 119 16.00 -18.80 -21.86
N LYS A 120 16.69 -17.88 -21.23
CA LYS A 120 17.95 -18.14 -20.50
C LYS A 120 17.72 -18.05 -19.00
N THR A 121 17.92 -19.13 -18.28
CA THR A 121 17.91 -19.20 -16.82
C THR A 121 19.31 -19.57 -16.32
N PRO A 122 19.76 -19.09 -15.14
CA PRO A 122 18.98 -18.27 -14.20
C PRO A 122 19.05 -16.77 -14.52
N VAL A 123 17.90 -16.13 -14.63
CA VAL A 123 17.76 -14.65 -14.67
C VAL A 123 17.14 -14.21 -13.36
N ASN A 124 17.77 -13.29 -12.68
CA ASN A 124 17.19 -12.63 -11.52
C ASN A 124 16.58 -11.30 -11.95
N ILE A 125 15.25 -11.24 -12.01
CA ILE A 125 14.50 -10.02 -12.25
C ILE A 125 14.59 -9.17 -11.00
N SER A 126 15.18 -8.00 -11.12
CA SER A 126 15.30 -7.03 -10.04
C SER A 126 14.00 -6.23 -9.86
N TYR A 127 13.29 -5.97 -10.96
CA TYR A 127 11.99 -5.30 -10.96
C TYR A 127 11.12 -5.75 -12.13
N GLY A 128 9.83 -5.95 -11.84
CA GLY A 128 8.77 -6.17 -12.82
C GLY A 128 7.84 -4.98 -12.81
N TYR A 129 7.40 -4.52 -13.97
CA TYR A 129 6.52 -3.36 -14.12
C TYR A 129 5.53 -3.57 -15.27
N MET A 130 4.32 -3.03 -15.16
CA MET A 130 3.36 -2.97 -16.26
C MET A 130 3.13 -1.51 -16.61
N ASP A 131 3.35 -1.15 -17.88
CA ASP A 131 3.14 0.21 -18.36
C ASP A 131 1.74 0.41 -18.96
N CYS A 132 1.38 1.67 -19.22
CA CYS A 132 0.07 2.04 -19.81
C CYS A 132 -0.07 1.60 -21.28
N ASN A 133 1.00 1.15 -21.95
CA ASN A 133 0.98 0.62 -23.31
C ASN A 133 0.84 -0.91 -23.35
N HIS A 134 0.33 -1.51 -22.27
CA HIS A 134 0.12 -2.96 -22.15
C HIS A 134 1.40 -3.80 -22.25
N ARG A 135 2.55 -3.27 -21.80
CA ARG A 135 3.81 -4.00 -21.79
C ARG A 135 4.24 -4.35 -20.38
N ILE A 136 4.61 -5.60 -20.17
CA ILE A 136 5.26 -6.06 -18.94
C ILE A 136 6.77 -5.95 -19.12
N TRP A 137 7.41 -5.20 -18.26
CA TRP A 137 8.85 -5.00 -18.18
C TRP A 137 9.45 -6.04 -17.25
N LEU A 138 10.37 -6.85 -17.73
CA LEU A 138 11.18 -7.76 -16.93
C LEU A 138 12.60 -7.18 -16.86
N CYS A 139 12.88 -6.46 -15.78
CA CYS A 139 14.13 -5.74 -15.63
C CYS A 139 15.16 -6.57 -14.85
N SER A 140 16.30 -6.78 -15.43
CA SER A 140 17.49 -7.31 -14.76
C SER A 140 18.64 -6.29 -14.79
N ARG A 141 19.73 -6.59 -14.12
CA ARG A 141 20.91 -5.70 -14.09
C ARG A 141 21.49 -5.40 -15.49
N TYR A 142 21.40 -6.36 -16.42
CA TYR A 142 22.06 -6.30 -17.72
C TYR A 142 21.11 -6.30 -18.91
N SER A 143 19.86 -6.65 -18.70
CA SER A 143 18.88 -6.76 -19.78
C SER A 143 17.49 -6.37 -19.32
N ILE A 144 16.69 -5.90 -20.25
CA ILE A 144 15.25 -5.63 -20.08
C ILE A 144 14.53 -6.41 -21.17
N ALA A 145 13.48 -7.12 -20.81
CA ALA A 145 12.55 -7.72 -21.75
C ALA A 145 11.19 -7.04 -21.60
N LEU A 146 10.60 -6.66 -22.73
CA LEU A 146 9.24 -6.12 -22.82
C LEU A 146 8.35 -7.20 -23.40
N TYR A 147 7.37 -7.64 -22.65
CA TYR A 147 6.33 -8.57 -23.09
C TYR A 147 5.06 -7.78 -23.37
N ASP A 148 4.59 -7.80 -24.60
CA ASP A 148 3.32 -7.19 -24.99
C ASP A 148 2.17 -8.12 -24.59
N THR A 149 1.25 -7.65 -23.74
CA THR A 149 0.15 -8.46 -23.20
C THR A 149 -0.97 -8.71 -24.21
N GLN A 150 -1.01 -7.96 -25.32
CA GLN A 150 -2.02 -8.09 -26.37
C GLN A 150 -1.57 -9.05 -27.46
N THR A 151 -0.31 -8.94 -27.90
CA THR A 151 0.22 -9.78 -28.99
C THR A 151 0.96 -11.00 -28.50
N GLY A 152 1.50 -10.97 -27.28
CA GLY A 152 2.38 -12.01 -26.73
C GLY A 152 3.83 -11.92 -27.24
N GLU A 153 4.14 -10.90 -28.01
CA GLU A 153 5.49 -10.65 -28.53
C GLU A 153 6.44 -10.18 -27.43
N VAL A 154 7.71 -10.51 -27.57
CA VAL A 154 8.74 -10.12 -26.61
C VAL A 154 9.89 -9.43 -27.33
N HIS A 155 10.17 -8.23 -26.89
CA HIS A 155 11.37 -7.51 -27.27
C HIS A 155 12.40 -7.51 -26.16
N GLN A 156 13.67 -7.82 -26.46
CA GLN A 156 14.77 -7.80 -25.49
C GLN A 156 15.80 -6.75 -25.87
N MET A 157 16.22 -5.96 -24.88
CA MET A 157 17.24 -4.93 -25.02
C MET A 157 18.28 -5.00 -23.90
N SER A 158 19.43 -4.37 -24.12
CA SER A 158 20.41 -4.15 -23.06
C SER A 158 19.87 -3.18 -22.02
N ASN A 159 20.21 -3.41 -20.75
CA ASN A 159 20.00 -2.41 -19.71
C ASN A 159 21.20 -1.44 -19.70
N GLU A 160 21.07 -0.32 -20.40
CA GLU A 160 22.11 0.69 -20.53
C GLU A 160 22.46 1.37 -19.20
N LEU A 161 21.58 1.28 -18.20
CA LEU A 161 21.85 1.80 -16.86
C LEU A 161 22.93 0.99 -16.12
N LYS A 162 23.16 -0.27 -16.52
CA LYS A 162 24.12 -1.22 -15.90
C LYS A 162 23.97 -1.30 -14.38
N SER A 163 22.74 -1.12 -13.92
CA SER A 163 22.30 -1.08 -12.52
C SER A 163 21.05 -1.89 -12.33
N SER A 164 20.83 -2.39 -11.13
CA SER A 164 19.58 -3.07 -10.79
C SER A 164 18.45 -2.03 -10.69
N ILE A 165 17.43 -2.17 -11.51
CA ILE A 165 16.24 -1.34 -11.44
C ILE A 165 15.43 -1.80 -10.22
N THR A 166 14.98 -0.85 -9.41
CA THR A 166 14.30 -1.09 -8.13
C THR A 166 12.91 -0.48 -8.07
N SER A 167 12.64 0.47 -8.98
CA SER A 167 11.32 1.08 -9.14
C SER A 167 11.21 1.73 -10.52
N ILE A 168 9.99 1.80 -11.06
CA ILE A 168 9.69 2.48 -12.33
C ILE A 168 8.43 3.30 -12.11
N GLU A 169 8.44 4.52 -12.63
CA GLU A 169 7.27 5.40 -12.67
C GLU A 169 7.15 6.01 -14.06
N GLN A 170 6.01 5.84 -14.68
CA GLN A 170 5.74 6.30 -16.04
C GLN A 170 5.27 7.76 -16.03
N VAL A 171 5.87 8.59 -16.88
CA VAL A 171 5.50 10.00 -17.06
C VAL A 171 4.51 10.18 -18.20
N ASP A 172 4.81 9.55 -19.33
CA ASP A 172 3.98 9.50 -20.52
C ASP A 172 4.24 8.20 -21.30
N ASN A 173 3.73 8.08 -22.52
CA ASN A 173 3.84 6.83 -23.31
C ASN A 173 5.25 6.30 -23.47
N ASN A 174 6.26 7.17 -23.46
CA ASN A 174 7.64 6.80 -23.78
C ASN A 174 8.66 7.23 -22.72
N HIS A 175 8.28 8.07 -21.75
CA HIS A 175 9.20 8.57 -20.74
C HIS A 175 8.93 7.96 -19.37
N PHE A 176 10.03 7.58 -18.69
CA PHE A 176 9.97 6.90 -17.41
C PHE A 176 11.05 7.44 -16.47
N PHE A 177 10.69 7.52 -15.19
CA PHE A 177 11.67 7.57 -14.12
C PHE A 177 12.01 6.16 -13.69
N MET A 178 13.29 5.83 -13.66
CA MET A 178 13.80 4.54 -13.21
C MET A 178 14.67 4.72 -11.97
N GLY A 179 14.17 4.24 -10.84
CA GLY A 179 14.96 4.08 -9.63
C GLY A 179 15.91 2.89 -9.76
N THR A 180 17.12 3.06 -9.27
CA THR A 180 18.15 2.01 -9.32
C THR A 180 18.83 1.86 -7.97
N ASP A 181 19.65 0.82 -7.81
CA ASP A 181 20.56 0.63 -6.68
C ASP A 181 21.63 1.73 -6.55
N LYS A 182 21.74 2.65 -7.54
CA LYS A 182 22.76 3.71 -7.61
C LYS A 182 22.19 5.12 -7.79
N GLY A 183 20.89 5.29 -7.69
CA GLY A 183 20.21 6.57 -7.87
C GLY A 183 19.09 6.53 -8.89
N LEU A 184 18.61 7.70 -9.27
CA LEU A 184 17.48 7.88 -10.17
C LEU A 184 17.97 8.19 -11.59
N ARG A 185 17.24 7.69 -12.60
CA ARG A 185 17.47 8.01 -14.01
C ARG A 185 16.16 8.39 -14.67
N TYR A 186 16.21 9.36 -15.56
CA TYR A 186 15.13 9.67 -16.47
C TYR A 186 15.47 9.10 -17.84
N VAL A 187 14.54 8.36 -18.43
CA VAL A 187 14.77 7.60 -19.65
C VAL A 187 13.66 7.76 -20.64
N LYS A 188 13.98 7.65 -21.91
CA LYS A 188 13.04 7.58 -23.03
C LYS A 188 13.16 6.22 -23.70
N LEU A 189 12.05 5.57 -23.94
CA LEU A 189 11.95 4.38 -24.76
C LEU A 189 11.65 4.80 -26.19
N GLU A 190 12.57 4.59 -27.12
CA GLU A 190 12.44 4.95 -28.52
C GLU A 190 13.02 3.85 -29.41
N ASN A 191 12.26 3.43 -30.43
CA ASN A 191 12.68 2.35 -31.34
C ASN A 191 13.18 1.10 -30.58
N GLU A 192 12.46 0.70 -29.53
CA GLU A 192 12.78 -0.45 -28.68
C GLU A 192 14.15 -0.36 -27.98
N THR A 193 14.68 0.84 -27.85
CA THR A 193 15.91 1.11 -27.12
C THR A 193 15.69 2.12 -26.00
N LEU A 194 16.44 1.94 -24.92
CA LEU A 194 16.36 2.81 -23.75
C LEU A 194 17.44 3.91 -23.85
N GLN A 195 17.01 5.15 -23.91
CA GLN A 195 17.90 6.31 -23.95
C GLN A 195 17.87 7.06 -22.62
N ILE A 196 19.03 7.36 -22.05
CA ILE A 196 19.14 8.16 -20.84
C ILE A 196 18.98 9.63 -21.22
N VAL A 197 18.00 10.30 -20.60
CA VAL A 197 17.79 11.74 -20.74
C VAL A 197 18.44 12.43 -19.54
N PRO A 198 19.45 13.28 -19.74
CA PRO A 198 20.11 13.97 -18.64
C PRO A 198 19.17 14.92 -17.91
N LEU A 199 19.12 14.80 -16.57
CA LEU A 199 18.44 15.72 -15.68
C LEU A 199 19.35 15.98 -14.48
N GLU A 200 20.16 17.06 -14.57
CA GLU A 200 21.25 17.35 -13.65
C GLU A 200 20.94 17.24 -12.15
N PRO A 201 19.82 17.75 -11.62
CA PRO A 201 19.60 17.65 -10.18
C PRO A 201 19.37 16.23 -9.67
N LEU A 202 18.90 15.31 -10.52
CA LEU A 202 18.61 13.93 -10.12
C LEU A 202 19.87 13.11 -9.91
N ASP A 203 20.95 13.42 -10.62
CA ASP A 203 22.27 12.77 -10.46
C ASP A 203 22.88 13.00 -9.07
N LYS A 204 22.37 14.02 -8.33
CA LYS A 204 22.80 14.31 -6.95
C LYS A 204 22.18 13.38 -5.93
N ILE A 205 21.10 12.67 -6.29
CA ILE A 205 20.45 11.68 -5.39
C ILE A 205 21.25 10.37 -5.48
N GLN A 206 22.35 10.31 -4.74
CA GLN A 206 23.19 9.11 -4.62
C GLN A 206 22.67 8.21 -3.50
N ALA A 207 21.56 7.53 -3.76
CA ALA A 207 20.93 6.57 -2.87
C ALA A 207 20.25 5.48 -3.68
N GLN A 208 20.06 4.32 -3.09
CA GLN A 208 19.15 3.33 -3.69
C GLN A 208 17.74 3.90 -3.64
N ILE A 209 17.06 3.93 -4.79
CA ILE A 209 15.69 4.37 -4.92
C ILE A 209 14.78 3.16 -4.68
N SER A 210 13.86 3.27 -3.73
CA SER A 210 12.99 2.15 -3.36
C SER A 210 11.56 2.33 -3.85
N SER A 211 11.06 3.56 -3.96
CA SER A 211 9.69 3.85 -4.40
C SER A 211 9.64 5.18 -5.15
N LEU A 212 8.76 5.25 -6.15
CA LEU A 212 8.52 6.46 -6.94
C LEU A 212 7.01 6.71 -7.01
N TYR A 213 6.63 7.98 -7.05
CA TYR A 213 5.29 8.43 -7.37
C TYR A 213 5.33 9.75 -8.13
N PHE A 214 4.75 9.78 -9.32
CA PHE A 214 4.65 10.98 -10.17
C PHE A 214 3.24 11.56 -10.10
N HIS A 215 3.12 12.78 -9.61
CA HIS A 215 1.87 13.51 -9.59
C HIS A 215 1.72 14.36 -10.87
N GLN A 216 0.90 13.88 -11.79
CA GLN A 216 0.73 14.42 -13.14
C GLN A 216 0.31 15.91 -13.14
N GLU A 217 -0.65 16.31 -12.32
CA GLU A 217 -1.17 17.67 -12.31
C GLU A 217 -0.14 18.71 -11.86
N SER A 218 0.60 18.42 -10.81
CA SER A 218 1.64 19.32 -10.31
C SER A 218 2.98 19.15 -11.01
N GLN A 219 3.16 18.09 -11.83
CA GLN A 219 4.43 17.71 -12.46
C GLN A 219 5.56 17.52 -11.43
N ARG A 220 5.23 16.88 -10.32
CA ARG A 220 6.18 16.59 -9.24
C ARG A 220 6.39 15.10 -9.10
N LEU A 221 7.65 14.72 -8.95
CA LEU A 221 8.07 13.36 -8.63
C LEU A 221 8.45 13.28 -7.16
N PHE A 222 7.82 12.34 -6.44
CA PHE A 222 8.18 11.98 -5.08
C PHE A 222 9.04 10.72 -5.12
N ILE A 223 10.19 10.78 -4.43
CA ILE A 223 11.26 9.80 -4.55
C ILE A 223 11.55 9.25 -3.16
N GLY A 224 11.18 8.02 -2.92
CA GLY A 224 11.51 7.26 -1.71
C GLY A 224 12.85 6.54 -1.88
N THR A 225 13.65 6.57 -0.84
CA THR A 225 15.00 6.01 -0.86
C THR A 225 15.19 4.98 0.25
N PHE A 226 16.23 4.19 0.10
CA PHE A 226 16.78 3.40 1.18
C PHE A 226 17.70 4.29 2.02
N GLU A 227 17.34 4.55 3.29
CA GLU A 227 18.13 5.29 4.29
C GLU A 227 18.53 6.74 3.93
N LYS A 228 17.76 7.43 3.07
CA LYS A 228 17.97 8.86 2.76
C LYS A 228 16.67 9.67 2.81
N GLY A 229 15.57 9.04 3.26
CA GLY A 229 14.26 9.69 3.34
C GLY A 229 13.57 9.88 2.00
N VAL A 230 12.75 10.93 1.91
CA VAL A 230 11.91 11.25 0.75
C VAL A 230 12.37 12.57 0.13
N PHE A 231 12.52 12.59 -1.20
CA PHE A 231 12.77 13.79 -1.98
C PHE A 231 11.55 14.13 -2.82
N ALA A 232 11.34 15.42 -3.06
CA ALA A 232 10.37 15.93 -4.03
C ALA A 232 11.10 16.72 -5.12
N TYR A 233 10.87 16.35 -6.38
CA TYR A 233 11.47 16.95 -7.55
C TYR A 233 10.38 17.60 -8.42
N ASP A 234 10.56 18.88 -8.76
CA ASP A 234 9.68 19.61 -9.68
C ASP A 234 10.27 19.53 -11.09
N ILE A 235 9.55 18.84 -12.00
CA ILE A 235 10.00 18.65 -13.38
C ILE A 235 10.04 19.97 -14.16
N ARG A 236 9.06 20.87 -13.95
CA ARG A 236 8.97 22.15 -14.67
C ARG A 236 10.12 23.07 -14.29
N GLN A 237 10.49 23.07 -13.01
CA GLN A 237 11.58 23.90 -12.49
C GLN A 237 12.94 23.20 -12.55
N GLN A 238 12.96 21.91 -12.88
CA GLN A 238 14.15 21.05 -12.91
C GLN A 238 14.99 21.13 -11.64
N ARG A 239 14.34 21.11 -10.48
CA ARG A 239 15.02 21.20 -9.18
C ARG A 239 14.40 20.31 -8.12
N ILE A 240 15.21 19.89 -7.17
CA ILE A 240 14.73 19.29 -5.92
C ILE A 240 14.15 20.43 -5.08
N ILE A 241 12.84 20.32 -4.77
CA ILE A 241 12.11 21.33 -4.00
C ILE A 241 12.04 20.99 -2.52
N HIS A 242 12.26 19.74 -2.17
CA HIS A 242 12.20 19.25 -0.80
C HIS A 242 13.05 17.99 -0.60
N SER A 243 13.64 17.90 0.59
CA SER A 243 14.31 16.70 1.09
C SER A 243 13.90 16.49 2.54
N ASN A 244 13.13 15.43 2.80
CA ASN A 244 12.74 15.06 4.15
C ASN A 244 13.71 14.02 4.69
N THR A 245 14.49 14.42 5.70
CA THR A 245 15.48 13.61 6.38
C THR A 245 14.95 12.96 7.67
N ASP A 246 13.72 13.29 8.10
CA ASP A 246 13.12 12.68 9.31
C ASP A 246 12.90 11.17 9.14
N LEU A 247 12.86 10.71 7.90
CA LEU A 247 12.75 9.30 7.51
C LEU A 247 14.08 8.74 6.94
N SER A 248 15.22 9.32 7.30
CA SER A 248 16.53 8.97 6.72
C SER A 248 17.08 7.62 7.18
N ASP A 249 16.60 7.09 8.30
CA ASP A 249 17.15 5.86 8.87
C ASP A 249 16.33 4.61 8.53
N VAL A 250 15.36 4.74 7.62
CA VAL A 250 14.49 3.64 7.23
C VAL A 250 14.32 3.55 5.72
N ASN A 251 13.97 2.36 5.24
CA ASN A 251 13.57 2.17 3.85
C ASN A 251 12.15 2.72 3.62
N ILE A 252 11.98 3.50 2.56
CA ILE A 252 10.66 3.92 2.07
C ILE A 252 10.09 2.81 1.20
N ALA A 253 9.25 1.97 1.77
CA ALA A 253 8.71 0.81 1.05
C ALA A 253 7.76 1.19 -0.08
N ARG A 254 6.84 2.15 0.16
CA ARG A 254 5.86 2.62 -0.84
C ARG A 254 5.48 4.08 -0.64
N ILE A 255 5.18 4.72 -1.77
CA ILE A 255 4.54 6.04 -1.83
C ILE A 255 3.24 5.88 -2.60
N LYS A 256 2.10 6.22 -1.99
CA LYS A 256 0.77 6.09 -2.61
C LYS A 256 -0.08 7.33 -2.36
N PRO A 257 -0.90 7.79 -3.32
CA PRO A 257 -1.81 8.91 -3.11
C PRO A 257 -2.93 8.52 -2.14
N LEU A 258 -3.14 9.34 -1.09
CA LEU A 258 -4.28 9.24 -0.20
C LEU A 258 -5.48 10.01 -0.76
N ASN A 259 -5.19 11.18 -1.30
CA ASN A 259 -6.16 12.06 -1.96
C ASN A 259 -5.41 13.01 -2.92
N GLN A 260 -6.10 14.04 -3.43
CA GLN A 260 -5.52 14.99 -4.40
C GLN A 260 -4.35 15.84 -3.87
N THR A 261 -4.16 15.91 -2.56
CA THR A 261 -3.15 16.79 -1.93
C THR A 261 -2.21 16.07 -0.98
N GLU A 262 -2.46 14.82 -0.66
CA GLU A 262 -1.72 14.07 0.36
C GLU A 262 -1.27 12.70 -0.16
N LEU A 263 -0.04 12.32 0.21
CA LEU A 263 0.53 11.00 -0.02
C LEU A 263 0.72 10.25 1.30
N LEU A 264 0.56 8.95 1.26
CA LEU A 264 1.01 8.04 2.29
C LEU A 264 2.41 7.50 1.95
N ILE A 265 3.26 7.54 2.95
CA ILE A 265 4.63 7.05 2.91
C ILE A 265 4.73 5.86 3.85
N ALA A 266 4.78 4.66 3.29
CA ALA A 266 4.99 3.43 4.03
C ALA A 266 6.48 3.20 4.28
N THR A 267 6.86 2.87 5.51
CA THR A 267 8.25 2.67 5.91
C THR A 267 8.48 1.29 6.52
N GLU A 268 9.69 0.79 6.40
CA GLU A 268 10.14 -0.40 7.12
C GLU A 268 10.70 0.00 8.50
N GLY A 269 9.81 0.22 9.47
CA GLY A 269 10.19 0.45 10.87
C GLY A 269 9.58 1.68 11.56
N MET A 270 9.12 2.69 10.81
CA MET A 270 8.50 3.90 11.40
C MET A 270 7.00 4.02 11.09
N GLY A 271 6.35 2.95 10.60
CA GLY A 271 4.93 2.95 10.26
C GLY A 271 4.61 3.73 8.99
N ILE A 272 3.46 4.40 8.96
CA ILE A 272 2.99 5.19 7.82
C ILE A 272 2.99 6.67 8.19
N HIS A 273 3.65 7.45 7.37
CA HIS A 273 3.67 8.90 7.42
C HIS A 273 2.78 9.48 6.31
N LYS A 274 2.34 10.72 6.50
CA LYS A 274 1.57 11.46 5.52
C LYS A 274 2.38 12.68 5.08
N ILE A 275 2.45 12.93 3.78
CA ILE A 275 3.09 14.12 3.21
C ILE A 275 2.05 14.93 2.44
N ASN A 276 1.97 16.22 2.73
CA ASN A 276 1.23 17.16 1.89
C ASN A 276 2.05 17.48 0.63
N MET A 277 1.49 17.22 -0.56
CA MET A 277 2.19 17.39 -1.84
C MET A 277 2.57 18.82 -2.17
N ASN A 278 1.89 19.82 -1.61
CA ASN A 278 2.16 21.24 -1.87
C ASN A 278 3.25 21.80 -0.94
N SER A 279 3.09 21.61 0.36
CA SER A 279 4.04 22.09 1.37
C SER A 279 5.23 21.16 1.57
N CYS A 280 5.12 19.91 1.13
CA CYS A 280 6.07 18.81 1.39
C CYS A 280 6.34 18.54 2.88
N ILE A 281 5.47 19.01 3.77
CA ILE A 281 5.54 18.72 5.20
C ILE A 281 5.05 17.29 5.43
N SER A 282 5.83 16.51 6.17
CA SER A 282 5.45 15.16 6.58
C SER A 282 5.13 15.11 8.07
N GLU A 283 4.23 14.20 8.43
CA GLU A 283 3.85 13.90 9.81
C GLU A 283 3.56 12.40 9.98
N PRO A 284 3.79 11.84 11.16
CA PRO A 284 3.33 10.49 11.49
C PRO A 284 1.81 10.41 11.32
N TYR A 285 1.31 9.35 10.68
CA TYR A 285 -0.12 9.19 10.43
C TYR A 285 -0.69 7.92 11.07
N ILE A 286 -0.10 6.77 10.80
CA ILE A 286 -0.48 5.49 11.39
C ILE A 286 0.80 4.84 11.92
N VAL A 287 0.96 4.89 13.24
CA VAL A 287 2.17 4.41 13.92
C VAL A 287 1.74 3.56 15.11
N SER A 288 2.31 2.38 15.23
CA SER A 288 2.11 1.51 16.40
C SER A 288 2.88 2.06 17.60
N SER A 289 2.18 2.26 18.71
CA SER A 289 2.79 2.70 19.98
C SER A 289 3.08 1.57 20.94
N TYR A 290 2.69 0.33 20.61
CA TYR A 290 2.74 -0.86 21.51
C TYR A 290 1.95 -0.72 22.81
N LYS A 291 1.17 0.35 22.98
CA LYS A 291 0.46 0.67 24.23
C LYS A 291 -1.05 0.45 24.15
N SER A 292 -1.63 0.35 22.98
CA SER A 292 -3.06 0.17 22.79
C SER A 292 -3.40 -1.09 22.00
N HIS A 293 -4.53 -1.73 22.35
CA HIS A 293 -5.01 -2.92 21.64
C HIS A 293 -5.78 -2.59 20.33
N ASN A 294 -5.97 -1.31 20.03
CA ASN A 294 -6.72 -0.83 18.86
C ASN A 294 -5.80 -0.04 17.91
N GLU A 295 -4.59 -0.47 17.73
CA GLU A 295 -3.61 0.17 16.86
C GLU A 295 -2.98 -0.89 15.94
N MET A 296 -2.31 -0.43 14.88
CA MET A 296 -1.51 -1.29 14.03
C MET A 296 -0.44 -2.05 14.86
N ASN A 297 -0.29 -3.34 14.62
CA ASN A 297 0.56 -4.21 15.46
C ASN A 297 2.06 -4.12 15.14
N SER A 298 2.45 -3.53 14.01
CA SER A 298 3.84 -3.39 13.59
C SER A 298 4.06 -2.15 12.74
N ASN A 299 5.21 -1.49 12.93
CA ASN A 299 5.66 -0.35 12.13
C ASN A 299 6.47 -0.76 10.87
N ASN A 300 6.66 -2.06 10.65
CA ASN A 300 7.38 -2.56 9.48
C ASN A 300 6.39 -2.81 8.34
N ILE A 301 6.28 -1.86 7.41
CA ILE A 301 5.29 -1.86 6.34
C ILE A 301 5.95 -2.24 5.02
N ASN A 302 5.45 -3.28 4.35
CA ASN A 302 5.94 -3.72 3.05
C ASN A 302 5.16 -3.08 1.89
N ASP A 303 3.83 -2.95 2.04
CA ASP A 303 2.96 -2.37 1.02
C ASP A 303 1.71 -1.74 1.63
N ILE A 304 1.10 -0.82 0.89
CA ILE A 304 -0.18 -0.19 1.21
C ILE A 304 -1.06 -0.10 -0.04
N TYR A 305 -2.34 -0.33 0.14
CA TYR A 305 -3.35 -0.16 -0.89
C TYR A 305 -4.54 0.63 -0.34
N ILE A 306 -5.02 1.61 -1.08
CA ILE A 306 -6.18 2.43 -0.70
C ILE A 306 -7.29 2.10 -1.69
N ASP A 307 -8.39 1.54 -1.19
CA ASP A 307 -9.50 1.15 -2.04
C ASP A 307 -10.48 2.34 -2.32
N GLU A 308 -11.45 2.10 -3.18
CA GLU A 308 -12.43 3.11 -3.57
C GLU A 308 -13.30 3.57 -2.40
N GLU A 309 -13.47 2.70 -1.40
CA GLU A 309 -14.18 3.01 -0.17
C GLU A 309 -13.31 3.77 0.85
N LYS A 310 -12.08 4.14 0.48
CA LYS A 310 -11.09 4.84 1.33
C LYS A 310 -10.59 4.00 2.52
N ARG A 311 -10.76 2.68 2.48
CA ARG A 311 -10.08 1.79 3.43
C ARG A 311 -8.61 1.71 3.08
N ILE A 312 -7.76 1.69 4.09
CA ILE A 312 -6.32 1.54 3.94
C ILE A 312 -5.98 0.09 4.30
N TRP A 313 -5.48 -0.65 3.33
CA TRP A 313 -4.99 -2.01 3.47
C TRP A 313 -3.47 -1.95 3.63
N ILE A 314 -2.95 -2.51 4.70
CA ILE A 314 -1.55 -2.37 5.11
C ILE A 314 -0.95 -3.77 5.24
N ALA A 315 0.07 -4.06 4.43
CA ALA A 315 0.91 -5.25 4.60
C ALA A 315 1.98 -4.95 5.66
N ASN A 316 1.76 -5.37 6.89
CA ASN A 316 2.65 -5.14 8.01
C ASN A 316 3.27 -6.45 8.52
N TYR A 317 4.59 -6.57 8.38
CA TYR A 317 5.32 -7.74 8.83
C TYR A 317 5.70 -7.61 10.32
N PRO A 318 5.55 -8.66 11.15
CA PRO A 318 5.20 -10.06 10.81
C PRO A 318 3.70 -10.39 10.95
N GLU A 319 2.79 -9.44 11.00
CA GLU A 319 1.40 -9.67 11.42
C GLU A 319 0.47 -10.09 10.27
N GLY A 320 0.81 -9.76 9.01
CA GLY A 320 0.00 -10.03 7.83
C GLY A 320 -0.63 -8.74 7.30
N ILE A 321 -1.95 -8.59 7.38
CA ILE A 321 -2.67 -7.43 6.85
C ILE A 321 -3.46 -6.73 7.96
N THR A 322 -3.29 -5.43 8.05
CA THR A 322 -4.15 -4.54 8.82
C THR A 322 -5.05 -3.75 7.88
N ILE A 323 -6.34 -3.69 8.16
CA ILE A 323 -7.31 -2.90 7.41
C ILE A 323 -7.80 -1.78 8.32
N ILE A 324 -7.71 -0.54 7.84
CA ILE A 324 -8.25 0.63 8.53
C ILE A 324 -9.44 1.14 7.75
N ASP A 325 -10.59 1.20 8.40
CA ASP A 325 -11.83 1.73 7.83
C ASP A 325 -12.28 2.96 8.62
N ASN A 326 -12.19 4.11 7.96
CA ASN A 326 -12.57 5.40 8.55
C ASN A 326 -14.05 5.77 8.33
N ARG A 327 -14.83 4.94 7.63
CA ARG A 327 -16.24 5.21 7.31
C ARG A 327 -17.16 4.94 8.48
N TYR A 328 -16.79 4.03 9.34
CA TYR A 328 -17.60 3.71 10.50
C TYR A 328 -17.32 4.76 11.58
N LYS A 329 -18.28 5.68 11.74
CA LYS A 329 -18.42 6.38 13.02
C LYS A 329 -18.49 5.29 14.08
N SER A 330 -17.72 5.43 15.14
CA SER A 330 -17.66 4.48 16.23
C SER A 330 -19.06 3.99 16.59
N TYR A 331 -19.31 2.70 16.44
CA TYR A 331 -20.42 2.10 17.16
C TYR A 331 -20.09 2.23 18.64
N ASN A 332 -20.93 2.93 19.40
CA ASN A 332 -20.84 2.88 20.84
C ASN A 332 -21.25 1.47 21.26
N TRP A 333 -20.28 0.66 21.60
CA TRP A 333 -20.55 -0.67 22.13
C TRP A 333 -20.98 -0.53 23.58
N ILE A 334 -22.30 -0.57 23.82
CA ILE A 334 -22.87 -0.55 25.14
C ILE A 334 -22.84 -1.99 25.69
N LYS A 335 -21.97 -2.25 26.65
CA LYS A 335 -21.76 -3.58 27.25
C LYS A 335 -21.68 -3.52 28.76
N HIS A 336 -21.81 -4.67 29.43
CA HIS A 336 -21.51 -4.82 30.85
C HIS A 336 -19.98 -4.70 31.09
N SER A 337 -19.63 -3.99 32.16
CA SER A 337 -18.20 -3.90 32.59
C SER A 337 -18.16 -4.04 34.11
N ILE A 338 -17.42 -5.07 34.58
CA ILE A 338 -17.26 -5.35 36.01
C ILE A 338 -16.63 -4.12 36.68
N GLY A 339 -17.28 -3.65 37.74
CA GLY A 339 -16.84 -2.49 38.52
C GLY A 339 -17.26 -1.12 37.96
N ASN A 340 -17.86 -1.06 36.77
CA ASN A 340 -18.36 0.18 36.17
C ASN A 340 -19.91 0.23 36.34
N ARG A 341 -20.40 1.07 37.25
CA ARG A 341 -21.83 1.26 37.50
C ARG A 341 -22.58 1.96 36.39
N GLN A 342 -21.89 2.59 35.46
CA GLN A 342 -22.47 3.26 34.27
C GLN A 342 -22.54 2.32 33.06
N SER A 343 -22.20 1.05 33.20
CA SER A 343 -22.33 0.03 32.16
C SER A 343 -23.63 -0.72 32.24
N LEU A 344 -23.97 -1.52 31.19
CA LEU A 344 -25.13 -2.41 31.26
C LEU A 344 -25.05 -3.32 32.49
N VAL A 345 -26.20 -3.62 33.10
CA VAL A 345 -26.27 -4.55 34.21
C VAL A 345 -25.96 -6.00 33.79
N ASN A 346 -26.17 -6.34 32.52
CA ASN A 346 -25.83 -7.63 31.92
C ASN A 346 -25.72 -7.52 30.39
N ASP A 347 -24.82 -8.29 29.76
CA ASP A 347 -24.61 -8.30 28.30
C ASP A 347 -25.72 -9.02 27.51
N GLN A 348 -26.54 -9.81 28.19
CA GLN A 348 -27.67 -10.52 27.56
C GLN A 348 -28.87 -9.61 27.47
N VAL A 349 -28.94 -8.83 26.39
CA VAL A 349 -30.04 -7.87 26.12
C VAL A 349 -31.16 -8.57 25.38
N HIS A 350 -32.40 -8.46 25.89
CA HIS A 350 -33.61 -9.03 25.31
C HIS A 350 -34.46 -7.98 24.58
N SER A 351 -34.40 -6.72 25.03
CA SER A 351 -35.20 -5.63 24.45
C SER A 351 -34.46 -4.30 24.57
N VAL A 352 -34.71 -3.41 23.61
CA VAL A 352 -34.27 -2.01 23.62
C VAL A 352 -35.48 -1.15 23.26
N ILE A 353 -35.69 -0.09 24.01
CA ILE A 353 -36.77 0.86 23.78
C ILE A 353 -36.20 2.27 23.94
N GLU A 354 -36.53 3.16 23.02
CA GLU A 354 -36.27 4.59 23.11
C GLU A 354 -37.49 5.29 23.71
N ASP A 355 -37.27 6.15 24.70
CA ASP A 355 -38.35 6.94 25.29
C ASP A 355 -38.55 8.29 24.59
N SER A 356 -39.51 9.09 25.08
CA SER A 356 -39.81 10.41 24.50
C SER A 356 -38.70 11.43 24.60
N ASP A 357 -37.74 11.21 25.49
CA ASP A 357 -36.61 12.10 25.74
C ASP A 357 -35.33 11.69 24.93
N GLY A 358 -35.44 10.57 24.19
CA GLY A 358 -34.37 10.00 23.39
C GLY A 358 -33.39 9.10 24.15
N ASP A 359 -33.73 8.78 25.40
CA ASP A 359 -32.96 7.86 26.23
C ASP A 359 -33.28 6.40 25.89
N LEU A 360 -32.26 5.52 25.94
CA LEU A 360 -32.39 4.10 25.58
C LEU A 360 -32.53 3.24 26.86
N TRP A 361 -33.57 2.44 26.89
CA TRP A 361 -33.82 1.45 27.95
C TRP A 361 -33.50 0.05 27.45
N PHE A 362 -32.61 -0.63 28.14
CA PHE A 362 -32.18 -1.99 27.83
C PHE A 362 -32.79 -2.97 28.86
N GLY A 363 -33.67 -3.85 28.40
CA GLY A 363 -34.14 -5.00 29.19
C GLY A 363 -33.15 -6.16 29.04
N THR A 364 -32.50 -6.54 30.14
CA THR A 364 -31.49 -7.59 30.17
C THR A 364 -31.89 -8.76 31.04
N SER A 365 -31.16 -9.88 30.97
CA SER A 365 -31.42 -11.04 31.84
C SER A 365 -31.27 -10.76 33.35
N ASN A 366 -30.64 -9.66 33.73
CA ASN A 366 -30.36 -9.35 35.15
C ASN A 366 -30.89 -7.96 35.58
N GLY A 367 -31.90 -7.44 34.88
CA GLY A 367 -32.54 -6.17 35.19
C GLY A 367 -32.55 -5.20 34.01
N ILE A 368 -32.81 -3.93 34.30
CA ILE A 368 -33.00 -2.85 33.32
C ILE A 368 -31.84 -1.85 33.47
N SER A 369 -31.28 -1.41 32.33
CA SER A 369 -30.30 -0.33 32.28
C SER A 369 -30.85 0.85 31.46
N LEU A 370 -30.64 2.07 31.95
CA LEU A 370 -30.94 3.31 31.24
C LEU A 370 -29.63 3.87 30.68
N TYR A 371 -29.62 4.19 29.40
CA TYR A 371 -28.56 4.91 28.74
C TYR A 371 -29.07 6.28 28.30
N GLN A 372 -28.50 7.34 28.88
CA GLN A 372 -28.83 8.71 28.56
C GLN A 372 -27.95 9.19 27.38
N SER A 373 -28.61 9.68 26.35
CA SER A 373 -27.98 10.09 25.08
C SER A 373 -27.16 11.38 25.20
#